data_2b27a7924d9bae789f391b3be3a9320b
#
_entry.id   2b27a7924d9bae789f391b3be3a9320b
#
_cell.length_a   1.000
_cell.length_b   1.000
_cell.length_c   1.000
_cell.angle_alpha   90.00
_cell.angle_beta   90.00
_cell.angle_gamma   90.00
#
_symmetry.space_group_name_H-M   'P 1'
#
loop_
_entity.id
_entity.type
_entity.pdbx_description
1 polymer ?
#
loop_
_entity_poly.entity_id
_entity_poly.type
_entity_poly.pdbx_seq_one_letter_code
_entity_poly.pdbx_strand_id
1 'polypeptide(L)'
;MKNETFDFHGSKFTIKVLTSETNGNFTVLDVIHPPNLGPGLHIHPRGSETFYIVEGDYEFILDSKSIMAKVGDVIFVPRAAPHRFVAGKNGGHSLVISPPELEFYFYKVSELLAKGEVSRETEFSIAKQYGQVFTDDSKHW
;
A
#
# COMPACT_ATOMS: atom_id res chain seq x y z
N MET A 1 -3.38 16.03 -7.26
CA MET A 1 -2.89 14.77 -6.71
C MET A 1 -2.81 14.81 -5.19
N LYS A 2 -2.09 15.73 -4.60
CA LYS A 2 -2.05 15.86 -3.14
C LYS A 2 -3.44 16.22 -2.58
N ASN A 3 -3.84 15.54 -1.48
CA ASN A 3 -5.12 15.69 -0.80
C ASN A 3 -6.37 15.30 -1.62
N GLU A 4 -6.18 14.77 -2.82
CA GLU A 4 -7.28 14.19 -3.59
C GLU A 4 -7.45 12.73 -3.17
N THR A 5 -8.70 12.30 -3.01
CA THR A 5 -9.02 10.90 -2.75
C THR A 5 -9.31 10.19 -4.06
N PHE A 6 -8.67 9.06 -4.29
CA PHE A 6 -8.89 8.25 -5.48
C PHE A 6 -9.13 6.79 -5.10
N ASP A 7 -9.75 6.06 -6.01
CA ASP A 7 -10.02 4.64 -5.84
C ASP A 7 -8.87 3.81 -6.42
N PHE A 8 -8.42 2.83 -5.64
CA PHE A 8 -7.40 1.88 -6.07
C PHE A 8 -7.85 0.49 -5.65
N HIS A 9 -8.34 -0.30 -6.58
CA HIS A 9 -8.90 -1.64 -6.33
C HIS A 9 -9.96 -1.68 -5.23
N GLY A 10 -10.78 -0.62 -5.12
CA GLY A 10 -11.81 -0.51 -4.09
C GLY A 10 -11.36 0.16 -2.81
N SER A 11 -10.07 0.34 -2.60
CA SER A 11 -9.55 1.10 -1.47
C SER A 11 -9.54 2.59 -1.80
N LYS A 12 -9.72 3.43 -0.77
CA LYS A 12 -9.66 4.88 -0.91
C LYS A 12 -8.32 5.39 -0.43
N PHE A 13 -7.54 5.95 -1.35
CA PHE A 13 -6.22 6.51 -1.07
C PHE A 13 -6.28 8.02 -1.10
N THR A 14 -5.62 8.65 -0.13
CA THR A 14 -5.40 10.10 -0.14
C THR A 14 -3.92 10.34 0.12
N ILE A 15 -3.24 11.06 -0.79
CA ILE A 15 -1.83 11.39 -0.62
C ILE A 15 -1.74 12.61 0.30
N LYS A 16 -1.19 12.42 1.49
CA LYS A 16 -1.08 13.48 2.51
C LYS A 16 0.25 14.23 2.43
N VAL A 17 1.32 13.53 2.07
CA VAL A 17 2.65 14.13 1.88
C VAL A 17 3.27 13.51 0.64
N LEU A 18 3.68 14.36 -0.29
CA LEU A 18 4.33 13.92 -1.53
C LEU A 18 5.81 13.61 -1.29
N THR A 19 6.36 12.69 -2.05
CA THR A 19 7.81 12.39 -2.02
C THR A 19 8.64 13.64 -2.25
N SER A 20 8.19 14.55 -3.13
CA SER A 20 8.91 15.80 -3.40
C SER A 20 8.98 16.73 -2.18
N GLU A 21 8.03 16.65 -1.25
CA GLU A 21 8.04 17.47 -0.03
C GLU A 21 9.07 16.97 0.99
N THR A 22 9.50 15.71 0.86
CA THR A 22 10.43 15.08 1.82
C THR A 22 11.83 14.89 1.25
N ASN A 23 12.19 15.62 0.20
CA ASN A 23 13.46 15.47 -0.51
C ASN A 23 13.72 14.04 -0.97
N GLY A 24 12.66 13.35 -1.42
CA GLY A 24 12.80 12.00 -1.95
C GLY A 24 12.86 10.89 -0.91
N ASN A 25 12.56 11.17 0.36
CA ASN A 25 12.74 10.18 1.42
C ASN A 25 11.53 9.29 1.65
N PHE A 26 10.32 9.83 1.58
CA PHE A 26 9.10 9.05 1.82
C PHE A 26 7.86 9.79 1.29
N THR A 27 6.75 9.08 1.24
CA THR A 27 5.41 9.64 1.03
C THR A 27 4.51 9.23 2.20
N VAL A 28 3.45 9.99 2.47
CA VAL A 28 2.47 9.63 3.50
C VAL A 28 1.10 9.46 2.85
N LEU A 29 0.50 8.32 3.08
CA LEU A 29 -0.77 7.92 2.49
C LEU A 29 -1.80 7.66 3.60
N ASP A 30 -3.00 8.16 3.39
CA ASP A 30 -4.17 7.81 4.20
C ASP A 30 -4.98 6.81 3.39
N VAL A 31 -5.22 5.61 3.93
CA VAL A 31 -5.83 4.53 3.15
C VAL A 31 -6.99 3.91 3.92
N ILE A 32 -8.15 3.85 3.26
CA ILE A 32 -9.33 3.15 3.77
C ILE A 32 -9.53 1.91 2.92
N HIS A 33 -9.42 0.74 3.54
CA HIS A 33 -9.57 -0.55 2.87
C HIS A 33 -10.95 -1.14 3.11
N PRO A 34 -11.59 -1.69 2.07
CA PRO A 34 -12.80 -2.48 2.27
C PRO A 34 -12.50 -3.78 3.01
N PRO A 35 -13.55 -4.48 3.51
CA PRO A 35 -13.33 -5.75 4.20
C PRO A 35 -12.59 -6.78 3.39
N ASN A 36 -11.69 -7.51 4.02
CA ASN A 36 -11.00 -8.68 3.50
C ASN A 36 -10.14 -8.39 2.26
N LEU A 37 -9.71 -7.14 2.08
CA LEU A 37 -8.86 -6.74 0.95
C LEU A 37 -7.44 -6.44 1.42
N GLY A 38 -6.48 -6.77 0.58
CA GLY A 38 -5.08 -6.44 0.77
C GLY A 38 -4.23 -6.93 -0.39
N PRO A 39 -2.99 -6.48 -0.49
CA PRO A 39 -2.10 -6.82 -1.59
C PRO A 39 -1.55 -8.23 -1.49
N GLY A 40 -1.00 -8.71 -2.61
CA GLY A 40 -0.15 -9.89 -2.61
C GLY A 40 1.20 -9.62 -1.97
N LEU A 41 1.97 -10.69 -1.79
CA LEU A 41 3.29 -10.61 -1.17
C LEU A 41 4.23 -9.76 -2.02
N HIS A 42 4.92 -8.81 -1.39
CA HIS A 42 5.79 -7.87 -2.09
C HIS A 42 6.90 -7.35 -1.18
N ILE A 43 7.87 -6.67 -1.80
CA ILE A 43 8.96 -6.00 -1.11
C ILE A 43 9.04 -4.54 -1.56
N HIS A 44 9.63 -3.69 -0.72
CA HIS A 44 9.98 -2.31 -1.06
C HIS A 44 11.50 -2.14 -0.99
N PRO A 45 12.21 -2.19 -2.12
CA PRO A 45 13.68 -2.09 -2.09
C PRO A 45 14.23 -0.70 -1.78
N ARG A 46 13.39 0.35 -1.84
CA ARG A 46 13.85 1.74 -1.68
C ARG A 46 13.69 2.31 -0.27
N GLY A 47 12.99 1.62 0.62
CA GLY A 47 12.80 2.13 1.97
C GLY A 47 11.93 1.24 2.83
N SER A 48 11.85 1.59 4.11
CA SER A 48 10.94 0.95 5.07
C SER A 48 9.54 1.52 4.95
N GLU A 49 8.56 0.81 5.54
CA GLU A 49 7.18 1.24 5.56
C GLU A 49 6.62 1.12 6.98
N THR A 50 5.89 2.14 7.43
CA THR A 50 5.31 2.15 8.78
C THR A 50 3.81 2.40 8.66
N PHE A 51 3.01 1.53 9.28
CA PHE A 51 1.55 1.63 9.32
C PHE A 51 1.11 2.04 10.71
N TYR A 52 0.22 3.02 10.79
CA TYR A 52 -0.51 3.36 12.01
C TYR A 52 -1.99 3.03 11.79
N ILE A 53 -2.56 2.16 12.63
CA ILE A 53 -3.94 1.70 12.47
C ILE A 53 -4.89 2.69 13.12
N VAL A 54 -5.72 3.34 12.30
CA VAL A 54 -6.67 4.37 12.73
C VAL A 54 -8.02 3.77 13.08
N GLU A 55 -8.50 2.82 12.27
CA GLU A 55 -9.77 2.11 12.50
C GLU A 55 -9.67 0.69 11.98
N GLY A 56 -10.52 -0.20 12.51
CA GLY A 56 -10.59 -1.59 12.11
C GLY A 56 -9.41 -2.38 12.58
N ASP A 57 -9.18 -3.50 11.92
CA ASP A 57 -8.09 -4.40 12.24
C ASP A 57 -7.50 -4.98 10.97
N TYR A 58 -6.26 -5.47 11.07
CA TYR A 58 -5.51 -6.02 9.94
C TYR A 58 -4.77 -7.26 10.41
N GLU A 59 -4.55 -8.18 9.48
CA GLU A 59 -3.54 -9.22 9.64
C GLU A 59 -2.38 -8.88 8.71
N PHE A 60 -1.18 -8.75 9.28
CA PHE A 60 0.06 -8.58 8.51
C PHE A 60 0.82 -9.89 8.51
N ILE A 61 1.37 -10.24 7.34
CA ILE A 61 2.36 -11.31 7.24
C ILE A 61 3.69 -10.63 6.92
N LEU A 62 4.61 -10.69 7.86
CA LEU A 62 5.93 -10.05 7.77
C LEU A 62 7.00 -11.11 8.01
N ASP A 63 7.83 -11.36 7.01
CA ASP A 63 8.84 -12.43 7.06
C ASP A 63 8.24 -13.75 7.52
N SER A 64 7.10 -14.15 6.94
CA SER A 64 6.34 -15.37 7.24
C SER A 64 5.71 -15.43 8.63
N LYS A 65 5.73 -14.32 9.39
CA LYS A 65 5.09 -14.24 10.72
C LYS A 65 3.79 -13.47 10.61
N SER A 66 2.74 -13.99 11.24
CA SER A 66 1.44 -13.33 11.32
C SER A 66 1.41 -12.35 12.50
N ILE A 67 0.97 -11.12 12.23
CA ILE A 67 0.80 -10.09 13.24
C ILE A 67 -0.61 -9.55 13.12
N MET A 68 -1.40 -9.66 14.19
CA MET A 68 -2.73 -9.05 14.24
C MET A 68 -2.57 -7.63 14.74
N ALA A 69 -3.04 -6.66 13.96
CA ALA A 69 -2.95 -5.23 14.26
C ALA A 69 -4.34 -4.66 14.48
N LYS A 70 -4.47 -3.82 15.50
CA LYS A 70 -5.72 -3.14 15.89
C LYS A 70 -5.48 -1.65 16.06
N VAL A 71 -6.55 -0.92 16.30
CA VAL A 71 -6.51 0.56 16.49
C VAL A 71 -5.41 0.94 17.48
N GLY A 72 -4.57 1.89 17.05
CA GLY A 72 -3.46 2.39 17.85
C GLY A 72 -2.14 1.66 17.65
N ASP A 73 -2.15 0.50 17.00
CA ASP A 73 -0.92 -0.25 16.74
C ASP A 73 -0.10 0.39 15.63
N VAL A 74 1.20 0.26 15.75
CA VAL A 74 2.17 0.67 14.73
C VAL A 74 2.90 -0.58 14.23
N ILE A 75 2.86 -0.81 12.93
CA ILE A 75 3.54 -1.94 12.29
C ILE A 75 4.69 -1.39 11.47
N PHE A 76 5.90 -1.82 11.79
CA PHE A 76 7.10 -1.42 11.06
C PHE A 76 7.56 -2.54 10.13
N VAL A 77 7.70 -2.22 8.85
CA VAL A 77 8.20 -3.12 7.83
C VAL A 77 9.58 -2.66 7.41
N PRO A 78 10.63 -3.40 7.73
CA PRO A 78 11.99 -3.03 7.32
C PRO A 78 12.13 -2.99 5.79
N ARG A 79 13.09 -2.20 5.32
CA ARG A 79 13.42 -2.14 3.89
C ARG A 79 13.64 -3.54 3.33
N ALA A 80 13.01 -3.83 2.19
CA ALA A 80 13.11 -5.09 1.45
C ALA A 80 12.58 -6.34 2.16
N ALA A 81 11.92 -6.21 3.32
CA ALA A 81 11.31 -7.34 3.98
C ALA A 81 10.04 -7.79 3.23
N PRO A 82 9.91 -9.08 2.89
CA PRO A 82 8.70 -9.59 2.24
C PRO A 82 7.50 -9.45 3.18
N HIS A 83 6.42 -8.88 2.66
CA HIS A 83 5.22 -8.67 3.47
C HIS A 83 3.96 -8.58 2.63
N ARG A 84 2.84 -8.81 3.28
CA ARG A 84 1.50 -8.55 2.80
C ARG A 84 0.59 -8.27 3.98
N PHE A 85 -0.60 -7.78 3.73
CA PHE A 85 -1.61 -7.58 4.77
C PHE A 85 -3.00 -7.76 4.19
N VAL A 86 -3.97 -7.91 5.07
CA VAL A 86 -5.37 -7.94 4.70
C VAL A 86 -6.19 -7.24 5.79
N ALA A 87 -7.12 -6.38 5.36
CA ALA A 87 -8.06 -5.75 6.27
C ALA A 87 -9.03 -6.80 6.81
N GLY A 88 -9.47 -6.62 8.05
CA GLY A 88 -10.40 -7.53 8.69
C GLY A 88 -11.81 -7.45 8.10
N LYS A 89 -12.74 -8.17 8.72
CA LYS A 89 -14.12 -8.32 8.23
C LYS A 89 -14.92 -7.02 8.19
N ASN A 90 -14.49 -6.00 8.91
CA ASN A 90 -15.14 -4.69 8.93
C ASN A 90 -14.35 -3.62 8.16
N GLY A 91 -13.33 -4.06 7.39
CA GLY A 91 -12.43 -3.14 6.72
C GLY A 91 -11.39 -2.54 7.66
N GLY A 92 -10.64 -1.59 7.17
CA GLY A 92 -9.62 -0.93 7.95
C GLY A 92 -9.29 0.47 7.43
N HIS A 93 -8.68 1.26 8.30
CA HIS A 93 -8.19 2.59 7.97
C HIS A 93 -6.80 2.72 8.57
N SER A 94 -5.81 3.05 7.77
CA SER A 94 -4.43 3.19 8.21
C SER A 94 -3.80 4.45 7.63
N LEU A 95 -2.89 5.03 8.40
CA LEU A 95 -1.99 6.06 7.92
C LEU A 95 -0.64 5.38 7.68
N VAL A 96 -0.09 5.55 6.48
CA VAL A 96 1.08 4.80 6.05
C VAL A 96 2.19 5.76 5.67
N ILE A 97 3.34 5.63 6.35
CA ILE A 97 4.57 6.29 5.92
C ILE A 97 5.25 5.29 5.01
N SER A 98 5.17 5.56 3.71
CA SER A 98 5.57 4.62 2.66
C SER A 98 6.90 5.01 2.04
N PRO A 99 7.63 4.06 1.45
CA PRO A 99 8.83 4.37 0.68
C PRO A 99 8.57 5.40 -0.41
N PRO A 100 9.61 6.12 -0.85
CA PRO A 100 9.42 7.19 -1.82
C PRO A 100 8.88 6.68 -3.16
N GLU A 101 8.08 7.52 -3.79
CA GLU A 101 7.51 7.35 -5.13
C GLU A 101 6.33 6.38 -5.23
N LEU A 102 5.97 5.68 -4.16
CA LEU A 102 4.81 4.77 -4.19
C LEU A 102 3.50 5.49 -4.48
N GLU A 103 3.37 6.78 -4.10
CA GLU A 103 2.17 7.52 -4.45
C GLU A 103 1.91 7.53 -5.96
N PHE A 104 2.95 7.55 -6.77
CA PHE A 104 2.82 7.55 -8.22
C PHE A 104 2.33 6.20 -8.76
N TYR A 105 2.77 5.09 -8.16
CA TYR A 105 2.25 3.78 -8.50
C TYR A 105 0.73 3.72 -8.28
N PHE A 106 0.29 4.04 -7.08
CA PHE A 106 -1.12 3.96 -6.74
C PHE A 106 -1.96 4.90 -7.61
N TYR A 107 -1.52 6.14 -7.78
CA TYR A 107 -2.25 7.13 -8.57
C TYR A 107 -2.33 6.73 -10.03
N LYS A 108 -1.22 6.31 -10.63
CA LYS A 108 -1.18 5.95 -12.04
C LYS A 108 -2.06 4.74 -12.34
N VAL A 109 -2.01 3.72 -11.50
CA VAL A 109 -2.86 2.54 -11.68
C VAL A 109 -4.32 2.91 -11.47
N SER A 110 -4.64 3.78 -10.50
CA SER A 110 -6.02 4.23 -10.30
C SER A 110 -6.58 4.94 -11.54
N GLU A 111 -5.78 5.74 -12.21
CA GLU A 111 -6.19 6.38 -13.47
C GLU A 111 -6.50 5.36 -14.56
N LEU A 112 -5.68 4.32 -14.67
CA LEU A 112 -5.89 3.25 -15.64
C LEU A 112 -7.14 2.43 -15.30
N LEU A 113 -7.33 2.10 -14.02
CA LEU A 113 -8.51 1.36 -13.56
C LEU A 113 -9.81 2.11 -13.84
N ALA A 114 -9.79 3.44 -13.75
CA ALA A 114 -10.95 4.27 -14.07
C ALA A 114 -11.33 4.20 -15.56
N LYS A 115 -10.41 3.82 -16.44
CA LYS A 115 -10.63 3.69 -17.87
C LYS A 115 -10.96 2.26 -18.31
N GLY A 116 -10.77 1.28 -17.45
CA GLY A 116 -11.01 -0.12 -17.76
C GLY A 116 -10.15 -1.06 -16.93
N GLU A 117 -10.05 -2.30 -17.38
CA GLU A 117 -9.26 -3.31 -16.69
C GLU A 117 -7.76 -3.06 -16.89
N VAL A 118 -6.99 -3.36 -15.84
CA VAL A 118 -5.53 -3.31 -15.89
C VAL A 118 -5.03 -4.73 -15.68
N SER A 119 -4.21 -5.24 -16.61
CA SER A 119 -3.64 -6.57 -16.45
C SER A 119 -2.67 -6.58 -15.26
N ARG A 120 -2.56 -7.74 -14.62
CA ARG A 120 -1.61 -7.92 -13.52
C ARG A 120 -0.18 -7.62 -13.99
N GLU A 121 0.16 -8.05 -15.19
CA GLU A 121 1.49 -7.79 -15.78
C GLU A 121 1.77 -6.29 -15.92
N THR A 122 0.81 -5.51 -16.40
CA THR A 122 0.93 -4.06 -16.52
C THR A 122 1.09 -3.42 -15.13
N GLU A 123 0.28 -3.84 -14.17
CA GLU A 123 0.38 -3.30 -12.82
C GLU A 123 1.71 -3.64 -12.17
N PHE A 124 2.20 -4.87 -12.31
CA PHE A 124 3.51 -5.27 -11.77
C PHE A 124 4.63 -4.41 -12.34
N SER A 125 4.57 -4.10 -13.63
CA SER A 125 5.56 -3.25 -14.29
C SER A 125 5.55 -1.82 -13.71
N ILE A 126 4.38 -1.24 -13.53
CA ILE A 126 4.25 0.10 -12.95
C ILE A 126 4.72 0.12 -11.50
N ALA A 127 4.31 -0.88 -10.71
CA ALA A 127 4.73 -1.00 -9.32
C ALA A 127 6.26 -1.06 -9.22
N LYS A 128 6.88 -1.87 -10.04
CA LYS A 128 8.34 -2.03 -10.05
C LYS A 128 9.04 -0.72 -10.41
N GLN A 129 8.50 0.03 -11.35
CA GLN A 129 9.03 1.33 -11.73
C GLN A 129 9.10 2.28 -10.53
N TYR A 130 8.10 2.22 -9.66
CA TYR A 130 7.98 3.13 -8.52
C TYR A 130 8.35 2.51 -7.17
N GLY A 131 8.99 1.35 -7.18
CA GLY A 131 9.62 0.81 -5.97
C GLY A 131 8.81 -0.22 -5.18
N GLN A 132 7.84 -0.89 -5.83
CA GLN A 132 7.18 -2.05 -5.23
C GLN A 132 7.35 -3.26 -6.14
N VAL A 133 7.93 -4.33 -5.60
CA VAL A 133 8.18 -5.56 -6.36
C VAL A 133 7.34 -6.67 -5.77
N PHE A 134 6.38 -7.17 -6.55
CA PHE A 134 5.59 -8.33 -6.15
C PHE A 134 6.44 -9.59 -6.29
N THR A 135 6.46 -10.41 -5.25
CA THR A 135 7.25 -11.64 -5.20
C THR A 135 6.42 -12.90 -5.40
N ASP A 136 5.09 -12.75 -5.40
CA ASP A 136 4.13 -13.80 -5.72
C ASP A 136 3.21 -13.28 -6.82
N ASP A 137 3.27 -13.88 -7.99
CA ASP A 137 2.49 -13.44 -9.15
C ASP A 137 1.06 -13.97 -9.17
N SER A 138 0.68 -14.77 -8.18
CA SER A 138 -0.69 -15.32 -8.09
C SER A 138 -1.72 -14.29 -7.65
N LYS A 139 -1.28 -13.23 -6.97
CA LYS A 139 -2.16 -12.20 -6.42
C LYS A 139 -1.43 -10.85 -6.36
N HIS A 140 -2.15 -9.75 -6.67
CA HIS A 140 -1.63 -8.40 -6.49
C HIS A 140 -2.50 -7.55 -5.54
N TRP A 141 -3.80 -7.56 -5.73
CA TRP A 141 -4.76 -6.88 -4.83
C TRP A 141 -6.07 -7.62 -4.73
#